data_4555fd6ab709b2fa68bae69712a0c6cb
#
_entry.id   4555fd6ab709b2fa68bae69712a0c6cb
#
_cell.length_a   1.000
_cell.length_b   1.000
_cell.length_c   1.000
_cell.angle_alpha   90.00
_cell.angle_beta   90.00
_cell.angle_gamma   90.00
#
_symmetry.space_group_name_H-M   'P 1'
#
loop_
_entity.id
_entity.type
_entity.pdbx_description
1 polymer ?
#
loop_
_entity_poly.entity_id
_entity_poly.type
_entity_poly.pdbx_seq_one_letter_code
_entity_poly.pdbx_strand_id
1 'polypeptide(L)'
;HEEWQLLRNLGLKNPPHPILGRYKWPGIYTPFKHQLTTAAFLAANPRCYCLSEPGTGKTNASAWAADYLLTKKLVKRVLVVCPVSIMDTAWRADLFRTLMHRSVGIASGTKRQREAVIAADYEFVIINFDGVKVVHQALMAGGFDLVIIDEATSVKNAQTERWKALNAICKPGVRVWAMTGTPAAQSPLDAYGLAKLVRPESVPRSYTQWRDRVMVKITQFKWTPHANSKDMVREVLQPAIRYTKEECLDLPDLLYTTRELELSPQQKKYYEQVKTHMVALAAGEEITAANAATLINKLAQIAQGAVYADTGEVIQFDIKDRLAELMEVVNSTDHKVLVFVPYRHVSDMLRDALAEELGDPHAVEVIRGGVPATQRADIIKRFQTEDKTKVLLLAPAAAGHGITLTRADQIVWWGPTTSVELYIQCNARAHRAGQTNKVTVTHLQSSP
;
A
#
# COMPACT_ATOMS: atom_id res chain seq x y z
N HIS A 1 -20.61 26.55 0.08
CA HIS A 1 -20.31 25.82 1.31
C HIS A 1 -21.20 26.27 2.46
N GLU A 2 -21.35 27.57 2.67
CA GLU A 2 -22.25 28.16 3.67
C GLU A 2 -23.72 27.74 3.44
N GLU A 3 -24.19 27.79 2.19
CA GLU A 3 -25.51 27.32 1.79
C GLU A 3 -25.75 25.85 2.18
N TRP A 4 -24.75 24.99 2.00
CA TRP A 4 -24.83 23.59 2.38
C TRP A 4 -24.89 23.41 3.91
N GLN A 5 -24.11 24.18 4.66
CA GLN A 5 -24.19 24.19 6.12
C GLN A 5 -25.58 24.70 6.60
N LEU A 6 -26.09 25.74 5.96
CA LEU A 6 -27.42 26.27 6.25
C LEU A 6 -28.50 25.20 6.04
N LEU A 7 -28.45 24.50 4.90
CA LEU A 7 -29.40 23.42 4.59
C LEU A 7 -29.35 22.28 5.63
N ARG A 8 -28.16 21.90 6.09
CA ARG A 8 -28.01 20.94 7.19
C ARG A 8 -28.58 21.45 8.51
N ASN A 9 -28.33 22.70 8.85
CA ASN A 9 -28.84 23.33 10.06
C ASN A 9 -30.39 23.47 10.04
N LEU A 10 -30.96 23.56 8.84
CA LEU A 10 -32.41 23.54 8.63
C LEU A 10 -33.01 22.10 8.66
N GLY A 11 -32.22 21.11 9.03
CA GLY A 11 -32.65 19.73 9.22
C GLY A 11 -32.77 18.88 7.93
N LEU A 12 -32.30 19.39 6.79
CA LEU A 12 -32.22 18.59 5.56
C LEU A 12 -31.20 17.45 5.75
N LYS A 13 -31.70 16.23 5.78
CA LYS A 13 -30.87 15.04 5.79
C LYS A 13 -30.15 14.91 4.44
N ASN A 14 -28.83 14.99 4.41
CA ASN A 14 -27.98 14.81 3.23
C ASN A 14 -28.26 15.78 2.05
N PRO A 15 -28.19 17.12 2.25
CA PRO A 15 -28.28 18.03 1.12
C PRO A 15 -27.11 17.77 0.16
N PRO A 16 -27.30 17.83 -1.18
CA PRO A 16 -26.24 17.64 -2.14
C PRO A 16 -25.13 18.68 -1.92
N HIS A 17 -23.89 18.23 -1.79
CA HIS A 17 -22.77 19.15 -1.58
C HIS A 17 -22.56 20.03 -2.82
N PRO A 18 -22.29 21.34 -2.68
CA PRO A 18 -22.17 22.29 -3.81
C PRO A 18 -21.09 21.92 -4.84
N ILE A 19 -20.11 21.12 -4.47
CA ILE A 19 -19.10 20.59 -5.41
C ILE A 19 -19.75 19.79 -6.55
N LEU A 20 -20.86 19.10 -6.31
CA LEU A 20 -21.54 18.28 -7.31
C LEU A 20 -22.26 19.09 -8.38
N GLY A 21 -22.70 20.30 -8.04
CA GLY A 21 -23.49 21.14 -8.95
C GLY A 21 -22.75 22.32 -9.58
N ARG A 22 -21.72 22.84 -8.91
CA ARG A 22 -21.07 24.11 -9.30
C ARG A 22 -19.56 24.02 -9.57
N TYR A 23 -18.96 22.84 -9.41
CA TYR A 23 -17.54 22.64 -9.64
C TYR A 23 -17.30 22.04 -11.03
N LYS A 24 -16.35 22.63 -11.77
CA LYS A 24 -16.08 22.28 -13.19
C LYS A 24 -15.05 21.17 -13.34
N TRP A 25 -14.92 20.25 -12.45
CA TRP A 25 -14.04 19.06 -12.51
C TRP A 25 -12.89 19.18 -13.51
N PRO A 26 -11.80 19.92 -13.21
CA PRO A 26 -10.72 20.18 -14.15
C PRO A 26 -9.90 18.95 -14.47
N GLY A 27 -9.09 19.02 -15.54
CA GLY A 27 -8.16 18.00 -15.97
C GLY A 27 -8.65 17.17 -17.15
N ILE A 28 -7.87 16.15 -17.48
CA ILE A 28 -8.12 15.27 -18.63
C ILE A 28 -9.05 14.09 -18.29
N TYR A 29 -9.34 13.86 -17.02
CA TYR A 29 -10.15 12.74 -16.56
C TYR A 29 -11.60 13.16 -16.30
N THR A 30 -12.54 12.35 -16.76
CA THR A 30 -13.94 12.45 -16.32
C THR A 30 -14.11 11.67 -15.04
N PRO A 31 -14.56 12.28 -13.93
CA PRO A 31 -14.70 11.57 -12.65
C PRO A 31 -15.81 10.53 -12.71
N PHE A 32 -15.56 9.36 -12.16
CA PHE A 32 -16.57 8.33 -11.95
C PHE A 32 -17.54 8.75 -10.84
N LYS A 33 -18.75 8.18 -10.83
CA LYS A 33 -19.79 8.48 -9.83
C LYS A 33 -19.30 8.36 -8.39
N HIS A 34 -18.59 7.32 -8.05
CA HIS A 34 -18.01 7.11 -6.72
C HIS A 34 -16.95 8.16 -6.37
N GLN A 35 -16.16 8.64 -7.36
CA GLN A 35 -15.19 9.72 -7.16
C GLN A 35 -15.87 11.06 -6.88
N LEU A 36 -16.95 11.37 -7.57
CA LEU A 36 -17.79 12.53 -7.30
C LEU A 36 -18.29 12.52 -5.84
N THR A 37 -18.84 11.39 -5.41
CA THR A 37 -19.34 11.19 -4.05
C THR A 37 -18.20 11.28 -3.02
N THR A 38 -17.05 10.68 -3.31
CA THR A 38 -15.86 10.74 -2.45
C THR A 38 -15.35 12.17 -2.31
N ALA A 39 -15.25 12.93 -3.40
CA ALA A 39 -14.82 14.32 -3.36
C ALA A 39 -15.79 15.20 -2.56
N ALA A 40 -17.09 14.99 -2.74
CA ALA A 40 -18.11 15.68 -1.96
C ALA A 40 -18.02 15.37 -0.46
N PHE A 41 -17.81 14.10 -0.11
CA PHE A 41 -17.62 13.66 1.26
C PHE A 41 -16.39 14.29 1.91
N LEU A 42 -15.24 14.27 1.23
CA LEU A 42 -13.99 14.85 1.70
C LEU A 42 -14.10 16.37 1.91
N ALA A 43 -14.69 17.07 0.93
CA ALA A 43 -14.88 18.51 1.03
C ALA A 43 -15.81 18.91 2.20
N ALA A 44 -16.81 18.08 2.50
CA ALA A 44 -17.76 18.27 3.59
C ALA A 44 -17.15 18.01 4.98
N ASN A 45 -16.21 17.08 5.09
CA ASN A 45 -15.69 16.62 6.37
C ASN A 45 -14.24 17.11 6.59
N PRO A 46 -14.02 18.00 7.58
CA PRO A 46 -12.68 18.51 7.88
C PRO A 46 -11.69 17.40 8.28
N ARG A 47 -12.16 16.40 9.04
CA ARG A 47 -11.35 15.29 9.53
C ARG A 47 -12.10 13.98 9.27
N CYS A 48 -11.56 13.15 8.38
CA CYS A 48 -12.26 11.95 7.92
C CYS A 48 -11.32 10.92 7.28
N TYR A 49 -11.91 9.79 6.92
CA TYR A 49 -11.20 8.67 6.31
C TYR A 49 -11.79 8.36 4.93
N CYS A 50 -10.91 8.09 3.95
CA CYS A 50 -11.26 7.45 2.69
C CYS A 50 -10.69 6.03 2.70
N LEU A 51 -11.55 5.06 2.99
CA LEU A 51 -11.21 3.65 3.18
C LEU A 51 -11.48 2.81 1.93
N SER A 52 -11.60 3.45 0.77
CA SER A 52 -11.85 2.79 -0.50
C SER A 52 -10.64 1.95 -0.94
N GLU A 53 -10.91 0.87 -1.63
CA GLU A 53 -9.89 -0.09 -2.07
C GLU A 53 -8.83 0.54 -3.00
N PRO A 54 -7.63 -0.06 -3.11
CA PRO A 54 -6.62 0.36 -4.07
C PRO A 54 -7.15 0.31 -5.50
N GLY A 55 -6.87 1.35 -6.30
CA GLY A 55 -7.31 1.41 -7.70
C GLY A 55 -8.67 2.08 -7.94
N THR A 56 -9.42 2.48 -6.90
CA THR A 56 -10.68 3.23 -7.02
C THR A 56 -10.52 4.72 -7.32
N GLY A 57 -9.28 5.23 -7.51
CA GLY A 57 -9.02 6.63 -7.85
C GLY A 57 -9.15 7.60 -6.68
N LYS A 58 -8.81 7.18 -5.46
CA LYS A 58 -8.78 8.03 -4.25
C LYS A 58 -7.97 9.31 -4.44
N THR A 59 -6.81 9.21 -5.10
CA THR A 59 -5.91 10.34 -5.37
C THR A 59 -6.62 11.45 -6.12
N ASN A 60 -7.26 11.13 -7.24
CA ASN A 60 -7.98 12.13 -8.05
C ASN A 60 -9.19 12.71 -7.30
N ALA A 61 -9.95 11.88 -6.58
CA ALA A 61 -11.09 12.35 -5.80
C ALA A 61 -10.66 13.32 -4.70
N SER A 62 -9.55 13.05 -4.01
CA SER A 62 -8.99 13.94 -2.99
C SER A 62 -8.38 15.21 -3.60
N ALA A 63 -7.74 15.11 -4.77
CA ALA A 63 -7.21 16.26 -5.51
C ALA A 63 -8.34 17.24 -5.90
N TRP A 64 -9.42 16.77 -6.49
CA TRP A 64 -10.59 17.59 -6.83
C TRP A 64 -11.26 18.21 -5.59
N ALA A 65 -11.38 17.45 -4.51
CA ALA A 65 -11.93 17.98 -3.25
C ALA A 65 -11.05 19.10 -2.69
N ALA A 66 -9.72 18.93 -2.72
CA ALA A 66 -8.77 19.95 -2.28
C ALA A 66 -8.81 21.19 -3.17
N ASP A 67 -8.84 21.01 -4.50
CA ASP A 67 -8.97 22.10 -5.47
C ASP A 67 -10.26 22.92 -5.28
N TYR A 68 -11.37 22.23 -5.02
CA TYR A 68 -12.63 22.91 -4.69
C TYR A 68 -12.47 23.79 -3.44
N LEU A 69 -11.83 23.28 -2.36
CA LEU A 69 -11.61 24.04 -1.14
C LEU A 69 -10.65 25.22 -1.35
N LEU A 70 -9.59 25.05 -2.17
CA LEU A 70 -8.68 26.12 -2.59
C LEU A 70 -9.42 27.20 -3.38
N THR A 71 -10.21 26.80 -4.37
CA THR A 71 -11.02 27.71 -5.20
C THR A 71 -12.03 28.51 -4.38
N LYS A 72 -12.59 27.90 -3.33
CA LYS A 72 -13.51 28.58 -2.37
C LYS A 72 -12.77 29.32 -1.26
N LYS A 73 -11.43 29.36 -1.28
CA LYS A 73 -10.58 30.01 -0.26
C LYS A 73 -10.82 29.49 1.17
N LEU A 74 -11.32 28.26 1.29
CA LEU A 74 -11.51 27.55 2.57
C LEU A 74 -10.22 26.85 3.03
N VAL A 75 -9.28 26.68 2.12
CA VAL A 75 -7.94 26.16 2.29
C VAL A 75 -7.00 27.03 1.46
N LYS A 76 -5.79 27.28 1.93
CA LYS A 76 -4.75 28.03 1.20
C LYS A 76 -3.63 27.12 0.72
N ARG A 77 -3.24 26.14 1.55
CA ARG A 77 -2.13 25.22 1.26
C ARG A 77 -2.46 23.81 1.68
N VAL A 78 -2.06 22.86 0.84
CA VAL A 78 -2.30 21.43 1.02
C VAL A 78 -0.96 20.69 1.18
N LEU A 79 -0.82 19.95 2.26
CA LEU A 79 0.28 19.03 2.48
C LEU A 79 -0.17 17.61 2.12
N VAL A 80 0.51 16.97 1.18
CA VAL A 80 0.33 15.56 0.84
C VAL A 80 1.46 14.74 1.44
N VAL A 81 1.13 13.84 2.35
CA VAL A 81 2.09 12.90 2.96
C VAL A 81 1.82 11.51 2.41
N CYS A 82 2.81 10.93 1.73
CA CYS A 82 2.66 9.65 1.06
C CYS A 82 3.97 8.84 1.03
N PRO A 83 3.97 7.57 0.65
CA PRO A 83 5.19 6.80 0.39
C PRO A 83 6.06 7.45 -0.69
N VAL A 84 7.40 7.33 -0.53
CA VAL A 84 8.37 7.95 -1.46
C VAL A 84 8.17 7.50 -2.91
N SER A 85 7.74 6.25 -3.12
CA SER A 85 7.54 5.64 -4.43
C SER A 85 6.41 6.27 -5.25
N ILE A 86 5.46 6.93 -4.60
CA ILE A 86 4.28 7.53 -5.27
C ILE A 86 4.29 9.07 -5.31
N MET A 87 5.30 9.70 -4.72
CA MET A 87 5.39 11.18 -4.70
C MET A 87 5.38 11.75 -6.12
N ASP A 88 6.19 11.18 -7.00
CA ASP A 88 6.40 11.65 -8.36
C ASP A 88 5.51 10.91 -9.37
N THR A 89 5.50 9.58 -9.28
CA THR A 89 4.85 8.70 -10.26
C THR A 89 3.33 8.68 -10.20
N ALA A 90 2.76 8.96 -9.03
CA ALA A 90 1.30 9.04 -8.85
C ALA A 90 0.88 10.49 -8.50
N TRP A 91 1.28 11.02 -7.34
CA TRP A 91 0.75 12.30 -6.87
C TRP A 91 1.10 13.47 -7.80
N ARG A 92 2.39 13.68 -8.13
CA ARG A 92 2.75 14.78 -9.03
C ARG A 92 2.15 14.60 -10.41
N ALA A 93 2.24 13.38 -10.96
CA ALA A 93 1.72 13.09 -12.28
C ALA A 93 0.19 13.25 -12.36
N ASP A 94 -0.54 12.76 -11.35
CA ASP A 94 -1.99 12.89 -11.31
C ASP A 94 -2.44 14.33 -11.03
N LEU A 95 -1.76 15.07 -10.16
CA LEU A 95 -2.02 16.51 -9.97
C LEU A 95 -1.78 17.29 -11.25
N PHE A 96 -0.71 16.99 -11.99
CA PHE A 96 -0.44 17.64 -13.27
C PHE A 96 -1.53 17.36 -14.31
N ARG A 97 -2.08 16.15 -14.35
CA ARG A 97 -3.15 15.76 -15.28
C ARG A 97 -4.54 16.27 -14.85
N THR A 98 -4.75 16.35 -13.53
CA THR A 98 -6.05 16.67 -12.94
C THR A 98 -6.19 18.17 -12.65
N LEU A 99 -5.12 18.83 -12.19
CA LEU A 99 -5.11 20.20 -11.69
C LEU A 99 -3.95 21.03 -12.27
N MET A 100 -3.81 21.07 -13.60
CA MET A 100 -2.71 21.78 -14.29
C MET A 100 -2.56 23.26 -13.89
N HIS A 101 -3.60 23.87 -13.36
CA HIS A 101 -3.62 25.28 -12.95
C HIS A 101 -3.09 25.49 -11.50
N ARG A 102 -2.73 24.41 -10.78
CA ARG A 102 -2.21 24.49 -9.41
C ARG A 102 -0.70 24.33 -9.36
N SER A 103 -0.08 25.06 -8.45
CA SER A 103 1.35 24.94 -8.20
C SER A 103 1.66 23.77 -7.26
N VAL A 104 2.64 22.93 -7.65
CA VAL A 104 2.99 21.70 -6.93
C VAL A 104 4.49 21.64 -6.67
N GLY A 105 4.90 21.48 -5.42
CA GLY A 105 6.28 21.28 -4.99
C GLY A 105 6.49 19.88 -4.39
N ILE A 106 7.62 19.23 -4.73
CA ILE A 106 8.04 17.96 -4.11
C ILE A 106 9.17 18.22 -3.12
N ALA A 107 8.88 18.06 -1.83
CA ALA A 107 9.86 18.21 -0.75
C ALA A 107 10.70 16.92 -0.60
N SER A 108 11.71 16.76 -1.45
CA SER A 108 12.63 15.62 -1.49
C SER A 108 14.10 16.05 -1.38
N GLY A 109 15.02 15.09 -1.23
CA GLY A 109 16.45 15.37 -1.12
C GLY A 109 16.91 15.72 0.31
N THR A 110 17.89 16.61 0.40
CA THR A 110 18.46 17.06 1.68
C THR A 110 17.46 17.88 2.51
N LYS A 111 17.74 18.06 3.80
CA LYS A 111 16.92 18.91 4.69
C LYS A 111 16.72 20.31 4.11
N ARG A 112 17.81 20.95 3.64
CA ARG A 112 17.78 22.30 3.07
C ARG A 112 16.90 22.39 1.81
N GLN A 113 16.98 21.38 0.93
CA GLN A 113 16.14 21.32 -0.28
C GLN A 113 14.66 21.19 0.07
N ARG A 114 14.32 20.33 1.04
CA ARG A 114 12.95 20.17 1.52
C ARG A 114 12.40 21.45 2.14
N GLU A 115 13.19 22.11 3.00
CA GLU A 115 12.81 23.38 3.63
C GLU A 115 12.61 24.49 2.58
N ALA A 116 13.43 24.55 1.54
CA ALA A 116 13.24 25.50 0.43
C ALA A 116 11.91 25.29 -0.30
N VAL A 117 11.52 24.03 -0.57
CA VAL A 117 10.22 23.73 -1.18
C VAL A 117 9.07 24.10 -0.26
N ILE A 118 9.19 23.82 1.04
CA ILE A 118 8.14 24.16 2.03
C ILE A 118 7.98 25.67 2.17
N ALA A 119 9.08 26.43 2.11
CA ALA A 119 9.07 27.90 2.20
C ALA A 119 8.54 28.57 0.92
N ALA A 120 8.60 27.88 -0.22
CA ALA A 120 8.07 28.37 -1.48
C ALA A 120 6.53 28.38 -1.46
N ASP A 121 5.94 29.27 -2.31
CA ASP A 121 4.49 29.48 -2.37
C ASP A 121 3.78 28.44 -3.25
N TYR A 122 4.01 27.15 -2.98
CA TYR A 122 3.26 26.06 -3.60
C TYR A 122 1.93 25.83 -2.90
N GLU A 123 0.86 25.70 -3.67
CA GLU A 123 -0.47 25.35 -3.17
C GLU A 123 -0.51 23.89 -2.68
N PHE A 124 0.19 22.98 -3.39
CA PHE A 124 0.39 21.59 -2.97
C PHE A 124 1.87 21.33 -2.69
N VAL A 125 2.15 20.79 -1.52
CA VAL A 125 3.49 20.29 -1.16
C VAL A 125 3.39 18.79 -0.89
N ILE A 126 4.17 17.99 -1.63
CA ILE A 126 4.21 16.53 -1.50
C ILE A 126 5.48 16.16 -0.73
N ILE A 127 5.35 15.32 0.30
CA ILE A 127 6.47 14.85 1.13
C ILE A 127 6.28 13.39 1.53
N ASN A 128 7.39 12.65 1.68
CA ASN A 128 7.32 11.29 2.21
C ASN A 128 7.32 11.26 3.75
N PHE A 129 6.82 10.17 4.32
CA PHE A 129 6.69 9.98 5.77
C PHE A 129 7.98 10.24 6.56
N ASP A 130 9.13 9.74 6.08
CA ASP A 130 10.41 9.97 6.77
C ASP A 130 10.89 11.42 6.62
N GLY A 131 10.54 12.08 5.52
CA GLY A 131 10.80 13.50 5.31
C GLY A 131 10.08 14.38 6.32
N VAL A 132 8.86 14.00 6.74
CA VAL A 132 8.07 14.77 7.72
C VAL A 132 8.86 14.98 9.02
N LYS A 133 9.49 13.93 9.57
CA LYS A 133 10.28 14.07 10.81
C LYS A 133 11.54 14.95 10.64
N VAL A 134 12.15 14.93 9.43
CA VAL A 134 13.37 15.70 9.15
C VAL A 134 13.11 17.22 9.14
N VAL A 135 11.94 17.63 8.63
CA VAL A 135 11.58 19.05 8.44
C VAL A 135 10.28 19.45 9.16
N HIS A 136 9.93 18.76 10.24
CA HIS A 136 8.64 18.97 10.92
C HIS A 136 8.43 20.42 11.40
N GLN A 137 9.49 21.11 11.82
CA GLN A 137 9.40 22.52 12.24
C GLN A 137 9.01 23.43 11.06
N ALA A 138 9.64 23.25 9.91
CA ALA A 138 9.29 23.98 8.69
C ALA A 138 7.85 23.68 8.26
N LEU A 139 7.41 22.43 8.35
CA LEU A 139 6.03 22.05 8.04
C LEU A 139 5.01 22.67 9.00
N MET A 140 5.33 22.74 10.29
CA MET A 140 4.48 23.41 11.28
C MET A 140 4.32 24.92 11.05
N ALA A 141 5.36 25.57 10.52
CA ALA A 141 5.38 26.98 10.14
C ALA A 141 4.83 27.22 8.72
N GLY A 142 4.69 26.18 7.91
CA GLY A 142 4.37 26.25 6.48
C GLY A 142 2.92 26.66 6.14
N GLY A 143 2.04 26.85 7.13
CA GLY A 143 0.68 27.35 6.90
C GLY A 143 -0.24 26.40 6.16
N PHE A 144 -0.08 25.08 6.36
CA PHE A 144 -0.94 24.09 5.74
C PHE A 144 -2.29 23.97 6.45
N ASP A 145 -3.37 24.18 5.71
CA ASP A 145 -4.75 24.11 6.22
C ASP A 145 -5.37 22.72 6.00
N LEU A 146 -4.80 21.93 5.08
CA LEU A 146 -5.23 20.58 4.77
C LEU A 146 -4.02 19.65 4.70
N VAL A 147 -4.10 18.52 5.41
CA VAL A 147 -3.14 17.43 5.35
C VAL A 147 -3.84 16.19 4.77
N ILE A 148 -3.38 15.72 3.63
CA ILE A 148 -3.81 14.47 3.01
C ILE A 148 -2.75 13.42 3.30
N ILE A 149 -3.13 12.32 3.94
CA ILE A 149 -2.25 11.22 4.32
C ILE A 149 -2.62 10.02 3.45
N ASP A 150 -1.84 9.76 2.43
CA ASP A 150 -2.06 8.59 1.56
C ASP A 150 -1.25 7.39 2.04
N GLU A 151 -1.83 6.19 1.95
CA GLU A 151 -1.35 4.96 2.61
C GLU A 151 -1.13 5.19 4.12
N ALA A 152 -2.17 5.68 4.78
CA ALA A 152 -2.15 6.12 6.18
C ALA A 152 -1.78 5.00 7.17
N THR A 153 -1.86 3.72 6.79
CA THR A 153 -1.32 2.57 7.56
C THR A 153 0.15 2.72 7.91
N SER A 154 0.92 3.51 7.15
CA SER A 154 2.31 3.86 7.44
C SER A 154 2.49 4.56 8.80
N VAL A 155 1.42 5.11 9.37
CA VAL A 155 1.41 5.82 10.66
C VAL A 155 0.43 5.21 11.68
N LYS A 156 0.15 3.91 11.56
CA LYS A 156 -0.71 3.16 12.49
C LYS A 156 -0.17 3.07 13.93
N ASN A 157 1.14 3.17 14.11
CA ASN A 157 1.79 3.12 15.43
C ASN A 157 2.06 4.54 15.97
N ALA A 158 1.28 4.94 16.97
CA ALA A 158 1.35 6.26 17.61
C ALA A 158 2.65 6.51 18.42
N GLN A 159 3.48 5.49 18.65
CA GLN A 159 4.73 5.63 19.41
C GLN A 159 5.92 6.03 18.52
N THR A 160 5.79 5.89 17.19
CA THR A 160 6.87 6.19 16.25
C THR A 160 7.14 7.70 16.13
N GLU A 161 8.40 8.07 15.91
CA GLU A 161 8.78 9.46 15.67
C GLU A 161 8.09 10.03 14.40
N ARG A 162 7.86 9.21 13.41
CA ARG A 162 7.10 9.55 12.20
C ARG A 162 5.67 10.00 12.55
N TRP A 163 4.99 9.22 13.39
CA TRP A 163 3.64 9.55 13.85
C TRP A 163 3.62 10.83 14.68
N LYS A 164 4.55 10.98 15.65
CA LYS A 164 4.64 12.14 16.52
C LYS A 164 4.85 13.44 15.73
N ALA A 165 5.76 13.40 14.74
CA ALA A 165 6.02 14.53 13.87
C ALA A 165 4.79 14.93 13.05
N LEU A 166 4.07 13.96 12.49
CA LEU A 166 2.84 14.21 11.73
C LEU A 166 1.71 14.71 12.61
N ASN A 167 1.55 14.16 13.82
CA ASN A 167 0.55 14.60 14.78
C ASN A 167 0.75 16.07 15.21
N ALA A 168 2.00 16.53 15.31
CA ALA A 168 2.30 17.92 15.62
C ALA A 168 1.85 18.90 14.52
N ILE A 169 1.74 18.44 13.27
CA ILE A 169 1.25 19.24 12.14
C ILE A 169 -0.28 19.20 12.08
N CYS A 170 -0.90 18.06 12.41
CA CYS A 170 -2.36 17.84 12.37
C CYS A 170 -3.11 18.50 13.55
N LYS A 171 -2.79 19.76 13.88
CA LYS A 171 -3.39 20.53 15.00
C LYS A 171 -4.90 20.73 14.84
N PRO A 172 -5.61 21.12 15.95
CA PRO A 172 -6.96 21.65 15.83
C PRO A 172 -7.02 22.80 14.81
N GLY A 173 -8.05 22.79 13.97
CA GLY A 173 -8.19 23.76 12.87
C GLY A 173 -7.61 23.30 11.52
N VAL A 174 -6.66 22.36 11.51
CA VAL A 174 -6.16 21.74 10.27
C VAL A 174 -7.09 20.62 9.85
N ARG A 175 -7.46 20.60 8.56
CA ARG A 175 -8.21 19.51 7.96
C ARG A 175 -7.28 18.31 7.77
N VAL A 176 -7.76 17.09 8.05
CA VAL A 176 -6.96 15.87 7.95
C VAL A 176 -7.78 14.79 7.25
N TRP A 177 -7.30 14.35 6.08
CA TRP A 177 -7.89 13.24 5.34
C TRP A 177 -6.93 12.07 5.33
N ALA A 178 -7.29 10.97 5.98
CA ALA A 178 -6.51 9.74 5.97
C ALA A 178 -7.07 8.77 4.94
N MET A 179 -6.22 8.36 3.99
CA MET A 179 -6.60 7.47 2.89
C MET A 179 -5.86 6.14 3.02
N THR A 180 -6.61 5.04 3.02
CA THR A 180 -6.07 3.67 2.98
C THR A 180 -7.17 2.69 2.62
N GLY A 181 -6.84 1.63 1.88
CA GLY A 181 -7.78 0.53 1.61
C GLY A 181 -7.85 -0.51 2.74
N THR A 182 -6.89 -0.50 3.67
CA THR A 182 -6.71 -1.55 4.67
C THR A 182 -6.38 -0.99 6.06
N PRO A 183 -7.32 -0.25 6.71
CA PRO A 183 -7.02 0.54 7.91
C PRO A 183 -6.62 -0.31 9.15
N ALA A 184 -7.02 -1.59 9.20
CA ALA A 184 -6.74 -2.52 10.29
C ALA A 184 -6.51 -3.94 9.75
N ALA A 185 -5.64 -4.08 8.73
CA ALA A 185 -5.44 -5.32 7.98
C ALA A 185 -4.87 -6.48 8.83
N GLN A 186 -4.04 -6.18 9.81
CA GLN A 186 -3.37 -7.20 10.63
C GLN A 186 -4.01 -7.37 12.00
N SER A 187 -4.48 -6.27 12.60
CA SER A 187 -5.02 -6.29 13.95
C SER A 187 -5.96 -5.09 14.19
N PRO A 188 -6.98 -5.24 15.05
CA PRO A 188 -7.78 -4.10 15.52
C PRO A 188 -6.94 -3.00 16.18
N LEU A 189 -5.75 -3.34 16.65
CA LEU A 189 -4.80 -2.41 17.27
C LEU A 189 -4.28 -1.36 16.28
N ASP A 190 -4.21 -1.69 14.99
CA ASP A 190 -3.72 -0.81 13.92
C ASP A 190 -4.58 0.46 13.77
N ALA A 191 -5.87 0.38 14.13
CA ALA A 191 -6.79 1.53 14.07
C ALA A 191 -6.43 2.65 15.05
N TYR A 192 -5.74 2.35 16.18
CA TYR A 192 -5.46 3.33 17.21
C TYR A 192 -4.68 4.54 16.73
N GLY A 193 -3.56 4.31 16.06
CA GLY A 193 -2.70 5.40 15.58
C GLY A 193 -3.39 6.29 14.55
N LEU A 194 -4.20 5.69 13.66
CA LEU A 194 -4.99 6.42 12.67
C LEU A 194 -6.08 7.26 13.34
N ALA A 195 -6.84 6.65 14.23
CA ALA A 195 -7.92 7.34 14.96
C ALA A 195 -7.36 8.46 15.83
N LYS A 196 -6.25 8.21 16.53
CA LYS A 196 -5.57 9.20 17.37
C LYS A 196 -5.07 10.41 16.59
N LEU A 197 -4.69 10.20 15.32
CA LEU A 197 -4.20 11.27 14.43
C LEU A 197 -5.35 12.10 13.84
N VAL A 198 -6.40 11.42 13.36
CA VAL A 198 -7.51 12.08 12.65
C VAL A 198 -8.56 12.60 13.63
N ARG A 199 -8.99 11.77 14.58
CA ARG A 199 -10.00 12.11 15.58
C ARG A 199 -9.61 11.60 16.97
N PRO A 200 -8.70 12.29 17.66
CA PRO A 200 -8.14 11.84 18.93
C PRO A 200 -9.20 11.58 20.01
N GLU A 201 -10.37 12.23 19.92
CA GLU A 201 -11.50 12.03 20.82
C GLU A 201 -12.24 10.71 20.62
N SER A 202 -12.07 10.04 19.48
CA SER A 202 -12.77 8.77 19.17
C SER A 202 -12.13 7.54 19.86
N VAL A 203 -10.91 7.67 20.37
CA VAL A 203 -10.17 6.60 21.02
C VAL A 203 -9.70 6.97 22.43
N PRO A 204 -9.46 5.99 23.32
CA PRO A 204 -8.90 6.24 24.64
C PRO A 204 -7.56 6.99 24.57
N ARG A 205 -7.21 7.66 25.67
CA ARG A 205 -5.93 8.42 25.75
C ARG A 205 -4.72 7.52 25.62
N SER A 206 -4.74 6.31 26.21
CA SER A 206 -3.62 5.38 26.18
C SER A 206 -3.87 4.21 25.22
N TYR A 207 -2.80 3.74 24.58
CA TYR A 207 -2.82 2.55 23.75
C TYR A 207 -3.21 1.28 24.52
N THR A 208 -2.79 1.18 25.79
CA THR A 208 -3.14 0.04 26.66
C THR A 208 -4.66 -0.06 26.84
N GLN A 209 -5.33 1.08 27.12
CA GLN A 209 -6.80 1.10 27.23
C GLN A 209 -7.48 0.68 25.92
N TRP A 210 -6.94 1.09 24.77
CA TRP A 210 -7.45 0.66 23.47
C TRP A 210 -7.25 -0.84 23.28
N ARG A 211 -6.04 -1.35 23.56
CA ARG A 211 -5.75 -2.79 23.48
C ARG A 211 -6.73 -3.60 24.32
N ASP A 212 -6.91 -3.23 25.59
CA ASP A 212 -7.76 -3.95 26.54
C ASP A 212 -9.25 -3.88 26.14
N ARG A 213 -9.64 -2.86 25.35
CA ARG A 213 -10.99 -2.72 24.79
C ARG A 213 -11.22 -3.66 23.59
N VAL A 214 -10.24 -3.82 22.70
CA VAL A 214 -10.42 -4.56 21.42
C VAL A 214 -9.81 -5.96 21.42
N MET A 215 -9.01 -6.33 22.43
CA MET A 215 -8.32 -7.60 22.53
C MET A 215 -8.60 -8.28 23.86
N VAL A 216 -8.67 -9.62 23.84
CA VAL A 216 -8.74 -10.50 25.00
C VAL A 216 -7.37 -11.09 25.29
N LYS A 217 -6.93 -10.99 26.53
CA LYS A 217 -5.67 -11.62 26.98
C LYS A 217 -5.92 -13.11 27.26
N ILE A 218 -5.28 -13.99 26.50
CA ILE A 218 -5.36 -15.44 26.68
C ILE A 218 -4.24 -15.94 27.58
N THR A 219 -3.00 -15.46 27.33
CA THR A 219 -1.84 -15.73 28.18
C THR A 219 -1.05 -14.45 28.40
N GLN A 220 0.05 -14.49 29.15
CA GLN A 220 0.92 -13.34 29.34
C GLN A 220 1.41 -12.73 28.01
N PHE A 221 1.56 -13.58 26.97
CA PHE A 221 2.10 -13.16 25.67
C PHE A 221 1.09 -13.27 24.52
N LYS A 222 -0.08 -13.89 24.72
CA LYS A 222 -1.05 -14.14 23.65
C LYS A 222 -2.32 -13.34 23.87
N TRP A 223 -2.66 -12.54 22.85
CA TRP A 223 -3.88 -11.74 22.77
C TRP A 223 -4.67 -12.14 21.53
N THR A 224 -5.98 -12.16 21.63
CA THR A 224 -6.89 -12.41 20.51
C THR A 224 -7.90 -11.26 20.38
N PRO A 225 -8.35 -10.91 19.18
CA PRO A 225 -9.39 -9.90 19.00
C PRO A 225 -10.67 -10.27 19.72
N HIS A 226 -11.35 -9.31 20.33
CA HIS A 226 -12.73 -9.47 20.78
C HIS A 226 -13.65 -9.76 19.58
N ALA A 227 -14.75 -10.51 19.79
CA ALA A 227 -15.70 -10.85 18.75
C ALA A 227 -16.29 -9.62 18.05
N ASN A 228 -16.53 -8.52 18.77
CA ASN A 228 -17.03 -7.24 18.26
C ASN A 228 -15.94 -6.20 17.91
N SER A 229 -14.67 -6.61 17.90
CA SER A 229 -13.55 -5.70 17.64
C SER A 229 -13.65 -5.00 16.28
N LYS A 230 -14.22 -5.66 15.26
CA LYS A 230 -14.44 -5.06 13.93
C LYS A 230 -15.42 -3.88 13.98
N ASP A 231 -16.47 -3.97 14.77
CA ASP A 231 -17.45 -2.89 14.91
C ASP A 231 -16.86 -1.73 15.71
N MET A 232 -16.07 -2.01 16.74
CA MET A 232 -15.33 -0.98 17.49
C MET A 232 -14.34 -0.23 16.59
N VAL A 233 -13.60 -0.93 15.72
CA VAL A 233 -12.72 -0.32 14.72
C VAL A 233 -13.53 0.54 13.75
N ARG A 234 -14.66 0.05 13.27
CA ARG A 234 -15.56 0.80 12.36
C ARG A 234 -16.07 2.09 13.01
N GLU A 235 -16.41 2.04 14.30
CA GLU A 235 -16.89 3.19 15.07
C GLU A 235 -15.82 4.29 15.20
N VAL A 236 -14.60 3.95 15.58
CA VAL A 236 -13.53 4.94 15.81
C VAL A 236 -12.96 5.54 14.52
N LEU A 237 -13.15 4.86 13.39
CA LEU A 237 -12.75 5.34 12.07
C LEU A 237 -13.89 6.06 11.33
N GLN A 238 -14.74 6.80 12.05
CA GLN A 238 -15.79 7.66 11.47
C GLN A 238 -15.43 9.15 11.61
N PRO A 239 -15.91 10.02 10.69
CA PRO A 239 -16.67 9.71 9.49
C PRO A 239 -15.79 9.11 8.39
N ALA A 240 -16.28 8.09 7.71
CA ALA A 240 -15.55 7.40 6.66
C ALA A 240 -16.40 7.19 5.40
N ILE A 241 -15.72 7.22 4.24
CA ILE A 241 -16.29 6.76 2.98
C ILE A 241 -15.50 5.55 2.50
N ARG A 242 -16.21 4.54 1.99
CA ARG A 242 -15.59 3.32 1.47
C ARG A 242 -16.30 2.86 0.22
N TYR A 243 -15.52 2.51 -0.78
CA TYR A 243 -15.97 1.80 -1.97
C TYR A 243 -15.06 0.61 -2.22
N THR A 244 -15.63 -0.51 -2.59
CA THR A 244 -14.91 -1.66 -3.13
C THR A 244 -14.69 -1.48 -4.63
N LYS A 245 -13.78 -2.25 -5.22
CA LYS A 245 -13.58 -2.25 -6.67
C LYS A 245 -14.83 -2.72 -7.41
N GLU A 246 -15.49 -3.75 -6.88
CA GLU A 246 -16.71 -4.34 -7.44
C GLU A 246 -17.85 -3.34 -7.51
N GLU A 247 -17.96 -2.43 -6.52
CA GLU A 247 -18.98 -1.37 -6.52
C GLU A 247 -18.69 -0.23 -7.51
N CYS A 248 -17.44 -0.07 -7.93
CA CYS A 248 -16.95 1.13 -8.61
C CYS A 248 -16.56 0.92 -10.05
N LEU A 249 -16.05 -0.27 -10.37
CA LEU A 249 -15.40 -0.57 -11.62
C LEU A 249 -16.02 -1.82 -12.21
N ASP A 250 -16.33 -1.76 -13.48
CA ASP A 250 -16.67 -2.94 -14.27
C ASP A 250 -15.36 -3.64 -14.64
N LEU A 251 -14.87 -4.47 -13.73
CA LEU A 251 -13.63 -5.23 -13.90
C LEU A 251 -13.95 -6.67 -14.21
N PRO A 252 -13.13 -7.32 -15.06
CA PRO A 252 -13.19 -8.76 -15.24
C PRO A 252 -12.96 -9.52 -13.92
N ASP A 253 -13.38 -10.78 -13.87
CA ASP A 253 -13.24 -11.61 -12.68
C ASP A 253 -11.79 -11.69 -12.19
N LEU A 254 -11.64 -11.75 -10.86
CA LEU A 254 -10.38 -12.06 -10.20
C LEU A 254 -10.47 -13.47 -9.60
N LEU A 255 -9.73 -14.38 -10.17
CA LEU A 255 -9.74 -15.79 -9.78
C LEU A 255 -8.52 -16.11 -8.91
N TYR A 256 -8.70 -17.03 -7.98
CA TYR A 256 -7.62 -17.51 -7.12
C TYR A 256 -7.45 -19.01 -7.28
N THR A 257 -6.21 -19.44 -7.42
CA THR A 257 -5.86 -20.86 -7.48
C THR A 257 -4.62 -21.15 -6.63
N THR A 258 -4.50 -22.35 -6.15
CA THR A 258 -3.33 -22.83 -5.41
C THR A 258 -2.80 -24.08 -6.10
N ARG A 259 -1.48 -24.13 -6.30
CA ARG A 259 -0.77 -25.29 -6.78
C ARG A 259 0.12 -25.82 -5.66
N GLU A 260 -0.17 -27.02 -5.22
CA GLU A 260 0.60 -27.68 -4.16
C GLU A 260 1.79 -28.40 -4.76
N LEU A 261 2.95 -28.24 -4.13
CA LEU A 261 4.23 -28.73 -4.57
C LEU A 261 4.95 -29.43 -3.42
N GLU A 262 5.63 -30.49 -3.72
CA GLU A 262 6.55 -31.08 -2.74
C GLU A 262 7.89 -30.37 -2.74
N LEU A 263 8.51 -30.30 -1.57
CA LEU A 263 9.90 -29.87 -1.45
C LEU A 263 10.82 -30.95 -2.03
N SER A 264 11.90 -30.56 -2.72
CA SER A 264 12.93 -31.51 -3.13
C SER A 264 13.55 -32.23 -1.92
N PRO A 265 14.14 -33.41 -2.10
CA PRO A 265 14.75 -34.16 -0.98
C PRO A 265 15.79 -33.34 -0.19
N GLN A 266 16.56 -32.50 -0.90
CA GLN A 266 17.52 -31.59 -0.28
C GLN A 266 16.82 -30.50 0.53
N GLN A 267 15.78 -29.86 -0.03
CA GLN A 267 14.99 -28.87 0.69
C GLN A 267 14.33 -29.46 1.93
N LYS A 268 13.71 -30.65 1.83
CA LYS A 268 13.11 -31.37 2.97
C LYS A 268 14.12 -31.56 4.09
N LYS A 269 15.32 -32.02 3.77
CA LYS A 269 16.40 -32.22 4.75
C LYS A 269 16.74 -30.93 5.51
N TYR A 270 17.01 -29.84 4.78
CA TYR A 270 17.34 -28.54 5.39
C TYR A 270 16.17 -27.94 6.16
N TYR A 271 14.97 -28.06 5.63
CA TYR A 271 13.73 -27.59 6.25
C TYR A 271 13.51 -28.26 7.63
N GLU A 272 13.62 -29.59 7.68
CA GLU A 272 13.47 -30.34 8.94
C GLU A 272 14.59 -30.04 9.93
N GLN A 273 15.82 -29.81 9.50
CA GLN A 273 16.91 -29.37 10.39
C GLN A 273 16.59 -28.04 11.07
N VAL A 274 16.15 -27.03 10.30
CA VAL A 274 15.77 -25.71 10.83
C VAL A 274 14.55 -25.82 11.75
N LYS A 275 13.56 -26.62 11.36
CA LYS A 275 12.34 -26.86 12.16
C LYS A 275 12.64 -27.56 13.47
N THR A 276 13.49 -28.59 13.47
CA THR A 276 13.93 -29.29 14.68
C THR A 276 14.69 -28.37 15.62
N HIS A 277 15.57 -27.55 15.10
CA HIS A 277 16.28 -26.53 15.88
C HIS A 277 15.30 -25.51 16.51
N MET A 278 14.28 -25.09 15.78
CA MET A 278 13.23 -24.22 16.28
C MET A 278 12.43 -24.85 17.42
N VAL A 279 12.09 -26.14 17.29
CA VAL A 279 11.37 -26.90 18.32
C VAL A 279 12.26 -27.10 19.57
N ALA A 280 13.54 -27.41 19.42
CA ALA A 280 14.49 -27.57 20.53
C ALA A 280 14.67 -26.25 21.31
N LEU A 281 14.79 -25.11 20.62
CA LEU A 281 14.81 -23.80 21.27
C LEU A 281 13.50 -23.53 22.03
N ALA A 282 12.34 -23.94 21.47
CA ALA A 282 11.05 -23.78 22.14
C ALA A 282 10.89 -24.60 23.42
N ALA A 283 11.59 -25.74 23.48
CA ALA A 283 11.50 -26.68 24.61
C ALA A 283 12.46 -26.38 25.77
N GLY A 284 13.55 -25.64 25.52
CA GLY A 284 14.64 -25.46 26.48
C GLY A 284 15.06 -24.05 26.83
N GLU A 285 14.70 -23.03 26.03
CA GLU A 285 15.10 -21.64 26.24
C GLU A 285 13.96 -20.68 25.90
N GLU A 286 13.99 -19.45 26.46
CA GLU A 286 13.09 -18.37 26.05
C GLU A 286 13.34 -18.04 24.58
N ILE A 287 12.42 -18.44 23.69
CA ILE A 287 12.43 -17.97 22.29
C ILE A 287 12.06 -16.50 22.28
N THR A 288 13.03 -15.65 22.00
CA THR A 288 12.70 -14.26 21.68
C THR A 288 11.91 -14.19 20.35
N ALA A 289 10.99 -13.24 20.25
CA ALA A 289 10.23 -13.03 19.00
C ALA A 289 11.15 -12.80 17.79
N ALA A 290 12.34 -12.23 17.99
CA ALA A 290 13.35 -12.03 16.95
C ALA A 290 13.93 -13.35 16.42
N ASN A 291 14.25 -14.30 17.31
CA ASN A 291 14.78 -15.61 16.92
C ASN A 291 13.73 -16.44 16.16
N ALA A 292 12.48 -16.45 16.64
CA ALA A 292 11.38 -17.11 15.96
C ALA A 292 11.14 -16.53 14.54
N ALA A 293 11.13 -15.22 14.39
CA ALA A 293 10.96 -14.57 13.10
C ALA A 293 12.11 -14.91 12.12
N THR A 294 13.34 -14.99 12.62
CA THR A 294 14.51 -15.37 11.79
C THR A 294 14.38 -16.80 11.26
N LEU A 295 13.98 -17.74 12.12
CA LEU A 295 13.80 -19.15 11.74
C LEU A 295 12.65 -19.34 10.74
N ILE A 296 11.52 -18.69 10.96
CA ILE A 296 10.39 -18.69 10.01
C ILE A 296 10.83 -18.13 8.65
N ASN A 297 11.61 -17.05 8.62
CA ASN A 297 12.16 -16.52 7.38
C ASN A 297 13.11 -17.50 6.67
N LYS A 298 13.96 -18.23 7.42
CA LYS A 298 14.82 -19.27 6.83
C LYS A 298 13.99 -20.42 6.23
N LEU A 299 12.97 -20.90 6.94
CA LEU A 299 12.05 -21.91 6.41
C LEU A 299 11.35 -21.46 5.12
N ALA A 300 10.88 -20.22 5.09
CA ALA A 300 10.27 -19.64 3.90
C ALA A 300 11.25 -19.49 2.72
N GLN A 301 12.51 -19.17 2.96
CA GLN A 301 13.56 -19.11 1.94
C GLN A 301 13.88 -20.49 1.37
N ILE A 302 14.06 -21.50 2.24
CA ILE A 302 14.31 -22.90 1.81
C ILE A 302 13.16 -23.39 0.92
N ALA A 303 11.91 -23.15 1.33
CA ALA A 303 10.74 -23.56 0.57
C ALA A 303 10.65 -22.87 -0.83
N GLN A 304 11.29 -21.71 -1.00
CA GLN A 304 11.34 -20.97 -2.27
C GLN A 304 12.56 -21.29 -3.15
N GLY A 305 13.46 -22.14 -2.69
CA GLY A 305 14.56 -22.68 -3.51
C GLY A 305 15.94 -22.10 -3.22
N ALA A 306 16.10 -21.13 -2.30
CA ALA A 306 17.43 -20.68 -1.89
C ALA A 306 17.40 -20.04 -0.50
N VAL A 307 18.49 -20.17 0.27
CA VAL A 307 18.62 -19.62 1.63
C VAL A 307 20.00 -19.04 1.86
N TYR A 308 20.10 -17.98 2.67
CA TYR A 308 21.38 -17.50 3.17
C TYR A 308 21.89 -18.41 4.29
N ALA A 309 23.12 -18.94 4.10
CA ALA A 309 23.88 -19.55 5.19
C ALA A 309 24.29 -18.49 6.23
N ASP A 310 24.71 -18.93 7.41
CA ASP A 310 25.20 -18.02 8.46
C ASP A 310 26.52 -17.31 8.06
N THR A 311 27.23 -17.86 7.07
CA THR A 311 28.42 -17.25 6.42
C THR A 311 28.05 -16.10 5.47
N GLY A 312 26.77 -15.93 5.12
CA GLY A 312 26.29 -14.98 4.12
C GLY A 312 26.28 -15.53 2.69
N GLU A 313 26.75 -16.75 2.46
CA GLU A 313 26.66 -17.42 1.17
C GLU A 313 25.24 -17.86 0.86
N VAL A 314 24.90 -17.93 -0.43
CA VAL A 314 23.59 -18.40 -0.89
C VAL A 314 23.67 -19.89 -1.22
N ILE A 315 22.88 -20.69 -0.50
CA ILE A 315 22.67 -22.10 -0.81
C ILE A 315 21.41 -22.18 -1.70
N GLN A 316 21.59 -22.72 -2.91
CA GLN A 316 20.51 -22.97 -3.86
C GLN A 316 20.08 -24.44 -3.82
N PHE A 317 18.80 -24.68 -4.02
CA PHE A 317 18.17 -25.98 -4.06
C PHE A 317 17.60 -26.26 -5.45
N ASP A 318 17.33 -27.51 -5.74
CA ASP A 318 16.60 -27.89 -6.95
C ASP A 318 15.17 -27.36 -6.91
N ILE A 319 14.80 -26.59 -7.95
CA ILE A 319 13.50 -25.95 -8.09
C ILE A 319 12.74 -26.43 -9.34
N LYS A 320 13.20 -27.50 -9.99
CA LYS A 320 12.64 -27.94 -11.29
C LYS A 320 11.13 -28.08 -11.28
N ASP A 321 10.57 -28.79 -10.29
CA ASP A 321 9.13 -29.01 -10.22
C ASP A 321 8.37 -27.69 -10.02
N ARG A 322 8.91 -26.82 -9.16
CA ARG A 322 8.33 -25.50 -8.93
C ARG A 322 8.42 -24.57 -10.13
N LEU A 323 9.54 -24.64 -10.86
CA LEU A 323 9.73 -23.91 -12.10
C LEU A 323 8.80 -24.44 -13.21
N ALA A 324 8.63 -25.75 -13.31
CA ALA A 324 7.70 -26.36 -14.27
C ALA A 324 6.26 -25.86 -14.07
N GLU A 325 5.77 -25.80 -12.84
CA GLU A 325 4.46 -25.24 -12.51
C GLU A 325 4.33 -23.76 -12.88
N LEU A 326 5.38 -22.96 -12.66
CA LEU A 326 5.42 -21.57 -13.11
C LEU A 326 5.37 -21.50 -14.64
N MET A 327 6.14 -22.34 -15.34
CA MET A 327 6.16 -22.37 -16.81
C MET A 327 4.82 -22.79 -17.39
N GLU A 328 4.07 -23.68 -16.75
CA GLU A 328 2.69 -23.96 -17.15
C GLU A 328 1.81 -22.71 -17.11
N VAL A 329 1.91 -21.90 -16.04
CA VAL A 329 1.17 -20.64 -15.96
C VAL A 329 1.64 -19.67 -17.04
N VAL A 330 2.95 -19.53 -17.27
CA VAL A 330 3.53 -18.65 -18.29
C VAL A 330 3.05 -19.04 -19.69
N ASN A 331 2.96 -20.33 -19.96
CA ASN A 331 2.55 -20.88 -21.26
C ASN A 331 1.02 -20.92 -21.44
N SER A 332 0.25 -20.79 -20.36
CA SER A 332 -1.23 -20.81 -20.41
C SER A 332 -1.85 -19.51 -20.92
N THR A 333 -1.06 -18.46 -21.10
CA THR A 333 -1.54 -17.15 -21.56
C THR A 333 -0.66 -16.55 -22.65
N ASP A 334 -1.28 -15.88 -23.62
CA ASP A 334 -0.58 -15.02 -24.58
C ASP A 334 -0.19 -13.66 -23.97
N HIS A 335 -0.77 -13.30 -22.84
CA HIS A 335 -0.50 -12.08 -22.12
C HIS A 335 0.74 -12.20 -21.23
N LYS A 336 1.01 -11.19 -20.43
CA LYS A 336 2.19 -11.11 -19.55
C LYS A 336 1.89 -11.69 -18.18
N VAL A 337 2.96 -12.09 -17.49
CA VAL A 337 2.89 -12.71 -16.16
C VAL A 337 3.65 -11.88 -15.15
N LEU A 338 3.02 -11.60 -14.00
CA LEU A 338 3.66 -11.01 -12.83
C LEU A 338 4.02 -12.12 -11.86
N VAL A 339 5.27 -12.18 -11.39
CA VAL A 339 5.70 -13.14 -10.37
C VAL A 339 6.21 -12.40 -9.15
N PHE A 340 5.53 -12.55 -8.03
CA PHE A 340 5.93 -11.94 -6.77
C PHE A 340 6.92 -12.83 -6.01
N VAL A 341 8.14 -12.30 -5.81
CA VAL A 341 9.25 -12.99 -5.17
C VAL A 341 9.74 -12.16 -3.98
N PRO A 342 9.51 -12.60 -2.71
CA PRO A 342 9.87 -11.81 -1.53
C PRO A 342 11.37 -11.64 -1.32
N TYR A 343 12.20 -12.59 -1.76
CA TYR A 343 13.63 -12.63 -1.46
C TYR A 343 14.51 -12.34 -2.68
N ARG A 344 15.52 -11.50 -2.47
CA ARG A 344 16.41 -11.03 -3.54
C ARG A 344 17.16 -12.17 -4.23
N HIS A 345 17.82 -13.03 -3.46
CA HIS A 345 18.61 -14.16 -3.97
C HIS A 345 17.75 -15.18 -4.71
N VAL A 346 16.52 -15.41 -4.24
CA VAL A 346 15.52 -16.23 -4.95
C VAL A 346 15.11 -15.58 -6.28
N SER A 347 14.95 -14.25 -6.30
CA SER A 347 14.62 -13.52 -7.52
C SER A 347 15.76 -13.59 -8.56
N ASP A 348 17.02 -13.56 -8.13
CA ASP A 348 18.19 -13.70 -9.03
C ASP A 348 18.22 -15.10 -9.64
N MET A 349 18.12 -16.14 -8.81
CA MET A 349 18.07 -17.54 -9.23
C MET A 349 16.92 -17.77 -10.23
N LEU A 350 15.71 -17.28 -9.90
CA LEU A 350 14.52 -17.49 -10.73
C LEU A 350 14.60 -16.74 -12.07
N ARG A 351 15.20 -15.54 -12.10
CA ARG A 351 15.45 -14.81 -13.35
C ARG A 351 16.30 -15.64 -14.32
N ASP A 352 17.41 -16.19 -13.82
CA ASP A 352 18.34 -16.95 -14.64
C ASP A 352 17.69 -18.25 -15.15
N ALA A 353 16.96 -18.96 -14.30
CA ALA A 353 16.23 -20.17 -14.68
C ALA A 353 15.12 -19.89 -15.72
N LEU A 354 14.34 -18.82 -15.54
CA LEU A 354 13.30 -18.44 -16.50
C LEU A 354 13.87 -17.95 -17.83
N ALA A 355 15.01 -17.24 -17.82
CA ALA A 355 15.67 -16.80 -19.04
C ALA A 355 16.18 -18.00 -19.87
N GLU A 356 16.66 -19.04 -19.21
CA GLU A 356 17.06 -20.30 -19.84
C GLU A 356 15.86 -21.03 -20.44
N GLU A 357 14.77 -21.22 -19.67
CA GLU A 357 13.56 -21.90 -20.13
C GLU A 357 12.85 -21.17 -21.29
N LEU A 358 12.84 -19.85 -21.28
CA LEU A 358 12.24 -19.03 -22.34
C LEU A 358 13.17 -18.82 -23.55
N GLY A 359 14.45 -19.16 -23.43
CA GLY A 359 15.45 -18.99 -24.48
C GLY A 359 15.77 -17.54 -24.84
N ASP A 360 15.28 -16.56 -24.04
CA ASP A 360 15.56 -15.13 -24.22
C ASP A 360 15.75 -14.43 -22.86
N PRO A 361 16.96 -13.95 -22.56
CA PRO A 361 17.26 -13.23 -21.32
C PRO A 361 16.47 -11.91 -21.19
N HIS A 362 15.96 -11.37 -22.28
CA HIS A 362 15.14 -10.15 -22.27
C HIS A 362 13.64 -10.42 -22.05
N ALA A 363 13.23 -11.68 -22.07
CA ALA A 363 11.86 -12.06 -21.77
C ALA A 363 11.54 -11.89 -20.27
N VAL A 364 12.55 -11.76 -19.41
CA VAL A 364 12.41 -11.66 -17.96
C VAL A 364 13.04 -10.35 -17.44
N GLU A 365 12.22 -9.53 -16.81
CA GLU A 365 12.67 -8.29 -16.14
C GLU A 365 12.46 -8.38 -14.63
N VAL A 366 13.21 -7.59 -13.85
CA VAL A 366 13.18 -7.64 -12.38
C VAL A 366 13.04 -6.25 -11.78
N ILE A 367 12.05 -6.06 -10.90
CA ILE A 367 11.92 -4.87 -10.07
C ILE A 367 12.01 -5.26 -8.58
N ARG A 368 13.03 -4.75 -7.90
CA ARG A 368 13.30 -5.00 -6.48
C ARG A 368 13.95 -3.79 -5.80
N GLY A 369 14.19 -3.91 -4.51
CA GLY A 369 14.99 -2.91 -3.78
C GLY A 369 16.38 -2.72 -4.40
N GLY A 370 16.84 -1.47 -4.51
CA GLY A 370 18.11 -1.11 -5.14
C GLY A 370 18.01 -0.78 -6.63
N VAL A 371 16.92 -1.11 -7.34
CA VAL A 371 16.70 -0.65 -8.72
C VAL A 371 16.37 0.85 -8.70
N PRO A 372 17.14 1.70 -9.41
CA PRO A 372 16.91 3.13 -9.48
C PRO A 372 15.49 3.47 -10.01
N ALA A 373 14.92 4.58 -9.55
CA ALA A 373 13.56 4.98 -9.94
C ALA A 373 13.39 5.16 -11.45
N THR A 374 14.39 5.70 -12.14
CA THR A 374 14.42 5.86 -13.61
C THR A 374 14.38 4.51 -14.31
N GLN A 375 15.27 3.59 -13.93
CA GLN A 375 15.30 2.24 -14.49
C GLN A 375 13.99 1.49 -14.23
N ARG A 376 13.40 1.63 -13.04
CA ARG A 376 12.11 1.05 -12.73
C ARG A 376 11.00 1.57 -13.64
N ALA A 377 10.98 2.89 -13.89
CA ALA A 377 10.02 3.50 -14.80
C ALA A 377 10.16 2.97 -16.24
N ASP A 378 11.41 2.78 -16.71
CA ASP A 378 11.69 2.24 -18.03
C ASP A 378 11.26 0.76 -18.15
N ILE A 379 11.51 -0.06 -17.12
CA ILE A 379 11.04 -1.46 -17.08
C ILE A 379 9.51 -1.51 -17.15
N ILE A 380 8.82 -0.71 -16.34
CA ILE A 380 7.35 -0.65 -16.34
C ILE A 380 6.82 -0.21 -17.71
N LYS A 381 7.45 0.79 -18.32
CA LYS A 381 7.09 1.27 -19.66
C LYS A 381 7.24 0.15 -20.68
N ARG A 382 8.40 -0.51 -20.76
CA ARG A 382 8.62 -1.65 -21.68
C ARG A 382 7.61 -2.77 -21.43
N PHE A 383 7.39 -3.14 -20.18
CA PHE A 383 6.40 -4.16 -19.83
C PHE A 383 4.99 -3.81 -20.34
N GLN A 384 4.60 -2.53 -20.26
CA GLN A 384 3.27 -2.07 -20.69
C GLN A 384 3.15 -1.83 -22.20
N THR A 385 4.24 -1.57 -22.93
CA THR A 385 4.17 -1.13 -24.34
C THR A 385 4.84 -2.09 -25.33
N GLU A 386 5.76 -2.94 -24.87
CA GLU A 386 6.54 -3.84 -25.72
C GLU A 386 6.16 -5.30 -25.46
N ASP A 387 6.23 -6.15 -26.46
CA ASP A 387 5.89 -7.58 -26.32
C ASP A 387 7.07 -8.45 -25.87
N LYS A 388 8.29 -7.92 -25.91
CA LYS A 388 9.52 -8.66 -25.62
C LYS A 388 9.56 -9.24 -24.20
N THR A 389 9.16 -8.46 -23.19
CA THR A 389 9.12 -8.93 -21.82
C THR A 389 7.85 -9.76 -21.57
N LYS A 390 8.00 -11.04 -21.30
CA LYS A 390 6.91 -11.97 -20.96
C LYS A 390 6.63 -12.03 -19.47
N VAL A 391 7.69 -12.08 -18.65
CA VAL A 391 7.61 -12.25 -17.21
C VAL A 391 8.26 -11.06 -16.48
N LEU A 392 7.56 -10.50 -15.50
CA LEU A 392 8.10 -9.49 -14.60
C LEU A 392 8.18 -10.03 -13.18
N LEU A 393 9.41 -10.22 -12.69
CA LEU A 393 9.68 -10.57 -11.29
C LEU A 393 9.62 -9.32 -10.41
N LEU A 394 8.84 -9.36 -9.36
CA LEU A 394 8.58 -8.22 -8.49
C LEU A 394 8.80 -8.56 -7.02
N ALA A 395 9.65 -7.81 -6.35
CA ALA A 395 9.64 -7.83 -4.89
C ALA A 395 8.35 -7.14 -4.38
N PRO A 396 7.53 -7.78 -3.50
CA PRO A 396 6.25 -7.21 -3.05
C PRO A 396 6.39 -5.79 -2.51
N ALA A 397 7.43 -5.51 -1.71
CA ALA A 397 7.70 -4.17 -1.19
C ALA A 397 8.01 -3.13 -2.28
N ALA A 398 8.59 -3.53 -3.42
CA ALA A 398 8.87 -2.64 -4.54
C ALA A 398 7.64 -2.42 -5.44
N ALA A 399 6.70 -3.37 -5.43
CA ALA A 399 5.46 -3.32 -6.22
C ALA A 399 4.30 -2.66 -5.47
N GLY A 400 4.39 -2.51 -4.14
CA GLY A 400 3.29 -2.10 -3.27
C GLY A 400 2.64 -0.77 -3.64
N HIS A 401 3.32 0.15 -4.35
CA HIS A 401 2.80 1.49 -4.57
C HIS A 401 2.92 1.99 -6.01
N GLY A 402 1.85 2.57 -6.52
CA GLY A 402 1.82 3.53 -7.62
C GLY A 402 2.11 3.02 -9.05
N ILE A 403 2.20 1.70 -9.29
CA ILE A 403 2.44 1.15 -10.63
C ILE A 403 1.19 0.52 -11.23
N THR A 404 1.08 0.56 -12.56
CA THR A 404 0.01 -0.08 -13.34
C THR A 404 0.62 -1.15 -14.25
N LEU A 405 0.09 -2.37 -14.19
CA LEU A 405 0.63 -3.54 -14.91
C LEU A 405 -0.51 -4.35 -15.55
N THR A 406 -1.46 -3.66 -16.18
CA THR A 406 -2.68 -4.26 -16.76
C THR A 406 -2.47 -5.10 -18.01
N ARG A 407 -1.25 -5.11 -18.59
CA ARG A 407 -0.89 -6.06 -19.65
C ARG A 407 -0.74 -7.50 -19.15
N ALA A 408 -0.65 -7.70 -17.83
CA ALA A 408 -0.63 -9.01 -17.21
C ALA A 408 -2.04 -9.44 -16.82
N ASP A 409 -2.36 -10.70 -17.10
CA ASP A 409 -3.59 -11.38 -16.65
C ASP A 409 -3.29 -12.56 -15.71
N GLN A 410 -2.03 -12.93 -15.56
CA GLN A 410 -1.56 -13.94 -14.61
C GLN A 410 -0.69 -13.29 -13.54
N ILE A 411 -0.98 -13.60 -12.28
CA ILE A 411 -0.18 -13.23 -11.11
C ILE A 411 0.24 -14.52 -10.43
N VAL A 412 1.53 -14.73 -10.23
CA VAL A 412 2.05 -15.88 -9.50
C VAL A 412 2.75 -15.42 -8.23
N TRP A 413 2.34 -15.95 -7.10
CA TRP A 413 3.06 -15.82 -5.85
C TRP A 413 4.03 -16.98 -5.71
N TRP A 414 5.32 -16.72 -5.98
CA TRP A 414 6.39 -17.71 -5.83
C TRP A 414 6.58 -18.14 -4.38
N GLY A 415 6.27 -17.24 -3.44
CA GLY A 415 6.24 -17.52 -2.02
C GLY A 415 5.34 -16.53 -1.28
N PRO A 416 4.95 -16.86 -0.03
CA PRO A 416 4.03 -16.05 0.74
C PRO A 416 4.64 -14.70 1.15
N THR A 417 3.79 -13.71 1.33
CA THR A 417 4.12 -12.47 2.05
C THR A 417 3.45 -12.48 3.42
N THR A 418 4.13 -11.92 4.42
CA THR A 418 3.57 -11.78 5.78
C THR A 418 2.64 -10.57 5.93
N SER A 419 2.56 -9.73 4.89
CA SER A 419 1.73 -8.52 4.90
C SER A 419 0.51 -8.68 4.00
N VAL A 420 -0.67 -8.77 4.61
CA VAL A 420 -1.96 -8.76 3.90
C VAL A 420 -2.13 -7.50 3.06
N GLU A 421 -1.67 -6.36 3.57
CA GLU A 421 -1.72 -5.08 2.86
C GLU A 421 -0.92 -5.13 1.55
N LEU A 422 0.35 -5.60 1.61
CA LEU A 422 1.17 -5.77 0.41
C LEU A 422 0.56 -6.77 -0.57
N TYR A 423 -0.01 -7.86 -0.07
CA TYR A 423 -0.70 -8.85 -0.89
C TYR A 423 -1.84 -8.22 -1.71
N ILE A 424 -2.73 -7.48 -1.05
CA ILE A 424 -3.85 -6.78 -1.70
C ILE A 424 -3.34 -5.73 -2.69
N GLN A 425 -2.34 -4.94 -2.31
CA GLN A 425 -1.76 -3.91 -3.15
C GLN A 425 -1.09 -4.50 -4.40
N CYS A 426 -0.35 -5.60 -4.25
CA CYS A 426 0.33 -6.29 -5.35
C CYS A 426 -0.67 -6.83 -6.37
N ASN A 427 -1.70 -7.54 -5.94
CA ASN A 427 -2.73 -8.06 -6.83
C ASN A 427 -3.48 -6.93 -7.56
N ALA A 428 -3.64 -5.79 -6.91
CA ALA A 428 -4.24 -4.60 -7.50
C ALA A 428 -3.37 -3.91 -8.57
N ARG A 429 -2.16 -4.40 -8.88
CA ARG A 429 -1.32 -3.87 -9.98
C ARG A 429 -1.82 -4.30 -11.34
N ALA A 430 -2.32 -5.52 -11.48
CA ALA A 430 -2.93 -6.03 -12.71
C ALA A 430 -4.47 -5.88 -12.69
N HIS A 431 -5.13 -6.18 -11.55
CA HIS A 431 -6.58 -6.11 -11.44
C HIS A 431 -7.03 -4.71 -11.02
N ARG A 432 -7.14 -3.82 -12.00
CA ARG A 432 -7.53 -2.41 -11.82
C ARG A 432 -8.12 -1.81 -13.10
N ALA A 433 -8.60 -0.57 -13.05
CA ALA A 433 -9.11 0.16 -14.22
C ALA A 433 -8.16 0.06 -15.42
N GLY A 434 -8.67 -0.34 -16.57
CA GLY A 434 -7.91 -0.62 -17.80
C GLY A 434 -7.56 -2.09 -18.01
N GLN A 435 -7.90 -2.99 -17.08
CA GLN A 435 -7.83 -4.43 -17.29
C GLN A 435 -9.05 -4.90 -18.07
N THR A 436 -8.82 -5.64 -19.14
CA THR A 436 -9.87 -6.20 -20.02
C THR A 436 -10.00 -7.71 -19.93
N ASN A 437 -9.01 -8.38 -19.33
CA ASN A 437 -8.95 -9.83 -19.21
C ASN A 437 -9.24 -10.27 -17.77
N LYS A 438 -9.79 -11.48 -17.60
CA LYS A 438 -9.86 -12.13 -16.28
C LYS A 438 -8.46 -12.27 -15.72
N VAL A 439 -8.27 -11.91 -14.46
CA VAL A 439 -6.97 -12.02 -13.79
C VAL A 439 -6.98 -13.24 -12.88
N THR A 440 -5.99 -14.11 -13.06
CA THR A 440 -5.80 -15.27 -12.18
C THR A 440 -4.62 -15.05 -11.27
N VAL A 441 -4.83 -15.27 -9.97
CA VAL A 441 -3.80 -15.25 -8.93
C VAL A 441 -3.48 -16.67 -8.52
N THR A 442 -2.30 -17.14 -8.86
CA THR A 442 -1.82 -18.50 -8.55
C THR A 442 -0.84 -18.44 -7.38
N HIS A 443 -1.11 -19.24 -6.35
CA HIS A 443 -0.19 -19.43 -5.22
C HIS A 443 0.56 -20.74 -5.41
N LEU A 444 1.89 -20.68 -5.46
CA LEU A 444 2.73 -21.86 -5.40
C LEU A 444 3.01 -22.18 -3.93
N GLN A 445 2.41 -23.23 -3.42
CA GLN A 445 2.48 -23.63 -2.02
C GLN A 445 3.26 -24.92 -1.88
N SER A 446 4.25 -24.95 -0.99
CA SER A 446 4.96 -26.19 -0.65
C SER A 446 4.46 -26.69 0.70
N SER A 447 4.07 -27.95 0.71
CA SER A 447 3.84 -28.71 1.94
C SER A 447 5.13 -29.47 2.27
N PRO A 448 5.66 -29.35 3.53
CA PRO A 448 6.85 -30.08 3.95
C PRO A 448 6.60 -31.58 4.13
#